data_8a588956a768a3db921734ced3ad5057
#
_entry.id   8a588956a768a3db921734ced3ad5057
#
_cell.length_a   1.000
_cell.length_b   1.000
_cell.length_c   1.000
_cell.angle_alpha   90.00
_cell.angle_beta   90.00
_cell.angle_gamma   90.00
#
_symmetry.space_group_name_H-M   'P 1'
#
loop_
_entity.id
_entity.type
_entity.pdbx_description
1 polymer ?
#
loop_
_entity_poly.entity_id
_entity_poly.type
_entity_poly.pdbx_seq_one_letter_code
_entity_poly.pdbx_strand_id
1 'polypeptide(L)'
;MNNSIKKFQDLMKKYLNGDINSKEFSSAFTKLFYEKKQEIIPVNEFKIIEEVWGYLDVFEPDVSKRALYEVLIDEAKFKNEIKKAIKNMEKLKNETNNY
;
A
#
# COMPACT_ATOMS: atom_id res chain seq x y z
N MET A 1 -16.25 5.68 -2.33
CA MET A 1 -14.77 5.75 -2.36
C MET A 1 -14.30 6.34 -3.68
N ASN A 2 -13.26 7.13 -3.64
CA ASN A 2 -12.64 7.72 -4.83
C ASN A 2 -12.09 6.62 -5.75
N ASN A 3 -12.25 6.77 -7.08
CA ASN A 3 -11.76 5.78 -8.06
C ASN A 3 -10.24 5.57 -7.99
N SER A 4 -9.48 6.61 -7.63
CA SER A 4 -8.02 6.50 -7.46
C SER A 4 -7.68 5.58 -6.30
N ILE A 5 -8.41 5.70 -5.19
CA ILE A 5 -8.23 4.84 -4.01
C ILE A 5 -8.54 3.39 -4.37
N LYS A 6 -9.58 3.16 -5.15
CA LYS A 6 -9.94 1.82 -5.59
C LYS A 6 -8.81 1.15 -6.38
N LYS A 7 -8.12 1.91 -7.23
CA LYS A 7 -6.98 1.38 -8.00
C LYS A 7 -5.84 0.92 -7.08
N PHE A 8 -5.54 1.69 -6.04
CA PHE A 8 -4.54 1.29 -5.04
C PHE A 8 -4.98 0.03 -4.29
N GLN A 9 -6.25 -0.01 -3.88
CA GLN A 9 -6.80 -1.16 -3.16
C GLN A 9 -6.75 -2.43 -4.01
N ASP A 10 -7.16 -2.34 -5.28
CA ASP A 10 -7.14 -3.48 -6.21
C ASP A 10 -5.71 -4.02 -6.40
N LEU A 11 -4.73 -3.11 -6.50
CA LEU A 11 -3.33 -3.47 -6.64
C LEU A 11 -2.81 -4.21 -5.40
N MET A 12 -3.16 -3.71 -4.21
CA MET A 12 -2.80 -4.36 -2.95
C MET A 12 -3.40 -5.75 -2.83
N LYS A 13 -4.66 -5.92 -3.23
CA LYS A 13 -5.33 -7.22 -3.22
C LYS A 13 -4.69 -8.22 -4.17
N LYS A 14 -4.30 -7.78 -5.36
CA LYS A 14 -3.58 -8.63 -6.32
C LYS A 14 -2.28 -9.15 -5.74
N TYR A 15 -1.54 -8.29 -5.06
CA TYR A 15 -0.30 -8.69 -4.41
C TYR A 15 -0.55 -9.71 -3.30
N LEU A 16 -1.51 -9.46 -2.42
CA LEU A 16 -1.84 -10.38 -1.32
C LEU A 16 -2.35 -11.73 -1.83
N ASN A 17 -3.04 -11.74 -2.96
CA ASN A 17 -3.57 -12.98 -3.57
C ASN A 17 -2.50 -13.77 -4.34
N GLY A 18 -1.31 -13.22 -4.52
CA GLY A 18 -0.24 -13.86 -5.26
C GLY A 18 -0.32 -13.69 -6.78
N ASP A 19 -1.23 -12.83 -7.26
CA ASP A 19 -1.40 -12.57 -8.71
C ASP A 19 -0.21 -11.80 -9.28
N ILE A 20 0.45 -11.00 -8.44
CA ILE A 20 1.68 -10.29 -8.77
C ILE A 20 2.68 -10.49 -7.63
N ASN A 21 3.98 -10.42 -7.95
CA ASN A 21 5.03 -10.53 -6.95
C ASN A 21 5.37 -9.15 -6.36
N SER A 22 6.26 -9.12 -5.36
CA SER A 22 6.62 -7.88 -4.67
C SER A 22 7.28 -6.86 -5.59
N LYS A 23 8.07 -7.31 -6.56
CA LYS A 23 8.74 -6.43 -7.52
C LYS A 23 7.71 -5.78 -8.45
N GLU A 24 6.77 -6.56 -8.95
CA GLU A 24 5.67 -6.06 -9.79
C GLU A 24 4.78 -5.10 -9.02
N PHE A 25 4.47 -5.43 -7.77
CA PHE A 25 3.69 -4.56 -6.89
C PHE A 25 4.41 -3.23 -6.67
N SER A 26 5.69 -3.28 -6.33
CA SER A 26 6.51 -2.08 -6.08
C SER A 26 6.51 -1.15 -7.30
N SER A 27 6.75 -1.69 -8.49
CA SER A 27 6.76 -0.90 -9.72
C SER A 27 5.40 -0.28 -10.03
N ALA A 28 4.34 -1.07 -9.92
CA ALA A 28 2.97 -0.61 -10.21
C ALA A 28 2.49 0.41 -9.19
N PHE A 29 2.77 0.19 -7.91
CA PHE A 29 2.39 1.12 -6.84
C PHE A 29 3.09 2.47 -7.01
N THR A 30 4.39 2.44 -7.27
CA THR A 30 5.20 3.65 -7.48
C THR A 30 4.65 4.47 -8.65
N LYS A 31 4.37 3.81 -9.77
CA LYS A 31 3.81 4.47 -10.95
C LYS A 31 2.46 5.11 -10.64
N LEU A 32 1.57 4.36 -9.99
CA LEU A 32 0.24 4.85 -9.63
C LEU A 32 0.32 6.02 -8.64
N PHE A 33 1.22 5.94 -7.65
CA PHE A 33 1.43 7.00 -6.67
C PHE A 33 1.81 8.31 -7.36
N TYR A 34 2.77 8.29 -8.28
CA TYR A 34 3.18 9.49 -9.00
C TYR A 34 2.11 10.01 -9.95
N GLU A 35 1.34 9.14 -10.59
CA GLU A 35 0.23 9.55 -11.45
C GLU A 35 -0.89 10.25 -10.67
N LYS A 36 -1.15 9.81 -9.42
CA LYS A 36 -2.28 10.30 -8.62
C LYS A 36 -1.93 11.42 -7.65
N LYS A 37 -0.67 11.71 -7.46
CA LYS A 37 -0.20 12.72 -6.50
C LYS A 37 -0.71 14.13 -6.82
N GLN A 38 -1.07 14.40 -8.07
CA GLN A 38 -1.64 15.69 -8.50
C GLN A 38 -3.16 15.76 -8.34
N GLU A 39 -3.82 14.64 -8.06
CA GLU A 39 -5.27 14.60 -7.91
C GLU A 39 -5.68 15.00 -6.50
N ILE A 40 -6.90 15.54 -6.40
CA ILE A 40 -7.50 15.85 -5.10
C ILE A 40 -8.04 14.53 -4.53
N ILE A 41 -7.38 14.04 -3.48
CA ILE A 41 -7.79 12.83 -2.76
C ILE A 41 -8.06 13.25 -1.31
N PRO A 42 -9.17 12.80 -0.70
CA PRO A 42 -9.46 13.10 0.70
C PRO A 42 -8.28 12.74 1.62
N VAL A 43 -7.99 13.59 2.58
CA VAL A 43 -6.83 13.47 3.46
C VAL A 43 -6.78 12.11 4.16
N ASN A 44 -7.90 11.63 4.68
CA ASN A 44 -7.96 10.34 5.41
C ASN A 44 -7.60 9.15 4.51
N GLU A 45 -8.04 9.19 3.25
CA GLU A 45 -7.75 8.13 2.28
C GLU A 45 -6.30 8.20 1.83
N PHE A 46 -5.82 9.40 1.52
CA PHE A 46 -4.45 9.60 1.05
C PHE A 46 -3.44 9.22 2.13
N LYS A 47 -3.74 9.46 3.39
CA LYS A 47 -2.89 9.09 4.52
C LYS A 47 -2.60 7.59 4.55
N ILE A 48 -3.59 6.76 4.23
CA ILE A 48 -3.42 5.30 4.18
C ILE A 48 -2.44 4.94 3.05
N ILE A 49 -2.57 5.58 1.89
CA ILE A 49 -1.68 5.37 0.75
C ILE A 49 -0.25 5.78 1.10
N GLU A 50 -0.07 6.91 1.80
CA GLU A 50 1.24 7.38 2.23
C GLU A 50 1.90 6.40 3.22
N GLU A 51 1.12 5.77 4.10
CA GLU A 51 1.63 4.75 5.00
C GLU A 51 2.16 3.54 4.24
N VAL A 52 1.42 3.07 3.22
CA VAL A 52 1.88 1.97 2.37
C VAL A 52 3.15 2.36 1.61
N TRP A 53 3.19 3.58 1.11
CA TRP A 53 4.39 4.13 0.45
C TRP A 53 5.61 4.08 1.37
N GLY A 54 5.42 4.46 2.64
CA GLY A 54 6.47 4.41 3.65
C GLY A 54 6.97 2.99 3.91
N TYR A 55 6.07 2.01 4.00
CA TYR A 55 6.46 0.61 4.16
C TYR A 55 7.18 0.07 2.93
N LEU A 56 6.75 0.47 1.73
CA LEU A 56 7.40 0.09 0.49
C LEU A 56 8.86 0.56 0.45
N ASP A 57 9.11 1.74 0.97
CA ASP A 57 10.45 2.33 1.04
C ASP A 57 11.41 1.53 1.93
N VAL A 58 10.90 0.87 2.96
CA VAL A 58 11.72 0.08 3.90
C VAL A 58 11.64 -1.42 3.66
N PHE A 59 10.84 -1.86 2.70
CA PHE A 59 10.75 -3.27 2.36
C PHE A 59 12.00 -3.72 1.61
N GLU A 60 12.66 -4.77 2.14
CA GLU A 60 13.85 -5.35 1.54
C GLU A 60 13.73 -6.87 1.55
N PRO A 61 13.57 -7.53 0.39
CA PRO A 61 13.46 -8.98 0.32
C PRO A 61 14.76 -9.72 0.61
N ASP A 62 15.91 -9.08 0.44
CA ASP A 62 17.22 -9.69 0.65
C ASP A 62 17.58 -9.68 2.13
N VAL A 63 17.74 -10.89 2.72
CA VAL A 63 18.06 -11.06 4.13
C VAL A 63 19.41 -10.43 4.51
N SER A 64 20.39 -10.48 3.61
CA SER A 64 21.71 -9.89 3.84
C SER A 64 21.64 -8.37 3.96
N LYS A 65 20.82 -7.76 3.12
CA LYS A 65 20.63 -6.31 3.13
C LYS A 65 19.84 -5.86 4.37
N ARG A 66 18.82 -6.65 4.78
CA ARG A 66 18.05 -6.34 6.00
C ARG A 66 18.92 -6.30 7.24
N ALA A 67 19.95 -7.13 7.28
CA ALA A 67 20.87 -7.19 8.41
C ALA A 67 21.67 -5.89 8.62
N LEU A 68 21.73 -5.03 7.62
CA LEU A 68 22.49 -3.77 7.68
C LEU A 68 21.73 -2.63 8.38
N TYR A 69 20.41 -2.67 8.38
CA TYR A 69 19.59 -1.58 8.92
C TYR A 69 18.35 -2.13 9.63
N GLU A 70 18.17 -1.74 10.88
CA GLU A 70 17.04 -2.20 11.69
C GLU A 70 15.68 -1.79 11.14
N VAL A 71 15.61 -0.70 10.40
CA VAL A 71 14.35 -0.18 9.86
C VAL A 71 13.80 -1.05 8.72
N LEU A 72 14.64 -1.86 8.06
CA LEU A 72 14.22 -2.67 6.92
C LEU A 72 13.33 -3.83 7.34
N ILE A 73 12.29 -4.10 6.55
CA ILE A 73 11.31 -5.12 6.85
C ILE A 73 11.28 -6.21 5.78
N ASP A 74 10.89 -7.42 6.18
CA ASP A 74 10.75 -8.55 5.28
C ASP A 74 9.36 -8.56 4.60
N GLU A 75 9.15 -9.53 3.71
CA GLU A 75 7.90 -9.64 2.96
C GLU A 75 6.71 -9.98 3.87
N ALA A 76 6.91 -10.80 4.89
CA ALA A 76 5.83 -11.16 5.82
C ALA A 76 5.31 -9.93 6.55
N LYS A 77 6.21 -9.09 7.05
CA LYS A 77 5.86 -7.84 7.72
C LYS A 77 5.19 -6.88 6.74
N PHE A 78 5.73 -6.75 5.54
CA PHE A 78 5.19 -5.88 4.50
C PHE A 78 3.75 -6.28 4.13
N LYS A 79 3.51 -7.58 3.88
CA LYS A 79 2.16 -8.09 3.59
C LYS A 79 1.19 -7.82 4.73
N ASN A 80 1.66 -7.96 5.97
CA ASN A 80 0.82 -7.69 7.13
C ASN A 80 0.38 -6.23 7.19
N GLU A 81 1.28 -5.30 6.88
CA GLU A 81 0.96 -3.87 6.83
C GLU A 81 0.00 -3.54 5.67
N ILE A 82 0.14 -4.22 4.53
CA ILE A 82 -0.79 -4.10 3.40
C ILE A 82 -2.20 -4.56 3.81
N LYS A 83 -2.31 -5.67 4.53
CA LYS A 83 -3.60 -6.16 5.06
C LYS A 83 -4.26 -5.13 5.96
N LYS A 84 -3.49 -4.49 6.83
CA LYS A 84 -3.99 -3.43 7.72
C LYS A 84 -4.49 -2.24 6.91
N ALA A 85 -3.75 -1.85 5.87
CA ALA A 85 -4.13 -0.73 5.00
C ALA A 85 -5.47 -1.00 4.30
N ILE A 86 -5.67 -2.21 3.78
CA ILE A 86 -6.93 -2.60 3.15
C ILE A 86 -8.09 -2.51 4.15
N LYS A 87 -7.90 -3.01 5.38
CA LYS A 87 -8.92 -2.93 6.43
C LYS A 87 -9.27 -1.47 6.75
N ASN A 88 -8.26 -0.61 6.83
CA ASN A 88 -8.48 0.80 7.11
C ASN A 88 -9.24 1.50 5.98
N MET A 89 -8.96 1.14 4.72
CA MET A 89 -9.70 1.65 3.57
C MET A 89 -11.17 1.22 3.61
N GLU A 90 -11.43 -0.05 3.92
CA GLU A 90 -12.79 -0.58 4.03
C GLU A 90 -13.55 0.10 5.17
N LYS A 91 -12.88 0.36 6.29
CA LYS A 91 -13.46 1.06 7.43
C LYS A 91 -13.89 2.48 7.04
N LEU A 92 -13.06 3.21 6.31
CA LEU A 92 -13.39 4.55 5.83
C LEU A 92 -14.60 4.53 4.88
N LYS A 93 -14.66 3.54 4.00
CA LYS A 93 -15.80 3.34 3.09
C LYS A 93 -17.09 3.13 3.87
N ASN A 94 -17.06 2.29 4.91
CA ASN A 94 -18.23 2.01 5.75
C ASN A 94 -18.66 3.25 6.52
N GLU A 95 -17.73 4.01 7.07
CA GLU A 95 -18.03 5.27 7.76
C GLU A 95 -18.70 6.27 6.82
N THR A 96 -18.21 6.38 5.58
CA THR A 96 -18.80 7.25 4.56
C THR A 96 -20.23 6.82 4.20
N ASN A 97 -20.48 5.51 4.13
CA ASN A 97 -21.78 4.95 3.78
C ASN A 97 -22.84 5.08 4.89
N ASN A 98 -22.44 5.44 6.10
CA ASN A 98 -23.35 5.57 7.24
C ASN A 98 -23.99 6.95 7.37
N TYR A 99 -23.74 7.83 6.43
CA TYR A 99 -24.37 9.17 6.40
C TYR A 99 -25.61 9.22 5.53
#